data_df0dc7fb778d573ac8acb40e0f1c9075
#
_entry.id   df0dc7fb778d573ac8acb40e0f1c9075
#
_cell.length_a   1.000
_cell.length_b   1.000
_cell.length_c   1.000
_cell.angle_alpha   90.00
_cell.angle_beta   90.00
_cell.angle_gamma   90.00
#
_symmetry.space_group_name_H-M   'P 1'
#
loop_
_entity.id
_entity.type
_entity.pdbx_description
1 polymer ?
#
loop_
_entity_poly.entity_id
_entity_poly.type
_entity_poly.pdbx_seq_one_letter_code
_entity_poly.pdbx_strand_id
1 'polypeptide(L)'
;FCSPCDGSAITVQSGTYTLGNVSAGQDFTDSYADVTGSSITYTPPTGTQTVVYSFNFHVSGEGTHQSLIGHTRLYLAGAEVVYARHTFADQTGYDERSATIVWSFNIGGSADANTGRVATWTSGKEIKLQARRYASSHKMSFHETFHFDGANSNQLHVPILNIKALA
;
A
#
# COMPACT_ATOMS: atom_id res chain seq x y z
N PHE A 1 -12.88 42.94 7.16
CA PHE A 1 -11.85 42.63 6.17
C PHE A 1 -11.44 41.18 6.41
N CYS A 2 -11.99 40.23 5.66
CA CYS A 2 -11.41 38.88 5.59
C CYS A 2 -10.04 39.02 4.91
N SER A 3 -9.00 38.68 5.63
CA SER A 3 -7.71 38.39 5.02
C SER A 3 -7.94 37.39 3.89
N PRO A 4 -7.35 37.56 2.71
CA PRO A 4 -7.49 36.54 1.68
C PRO A 4 -7.09 35.21 2.30
N CYS A 5 -7.95 34.21 2.19
CA CYS A 5 -7.55 32.85 2.45
C CYS A 5 -6.36 32.60 1.53
N ASP A 6 -5.19 32.66 2.11
CA ASP A 6 -3.98 32.24 1.41
C ASP A 6 -4.15 30.74 1.15
N GLY A 7 -4.71 30.46 -0.01
CA GLY A 7 -4.75 29.13 -0.55
C GLY A 7 -3.35 28.75 -0.92
N SER A 8 -2.51 28.49 0.10
CA SER A 8 -1.18 27.96 -0.12
C SER A 8 -1.35 26.67 -0.89
N ALA A 9 -1.06 26.74 -2.19
CA ALA A 9 -1.12 25.58 -3.05
C ALA A 9 -0.19 24.52 -2.46
N ILE A 10 -0.71 23.33 -2.24
CA ILE A 10 0.12 22.19 -1.84
C ILE A 10 1.15 21.99 -2.95
N THR A 11 2.39 22.31 -2.64
CA THR A 11 3.48 22.21 -3.62
C THR A 11 4.04 20.80 -3.58
N VAL A 12 3.96 20.09 -4.71
CA VAL A 12 4.67 18.83 -4.90
C VAL A 12 6.14 19.15 -5.07
N GLN A 13 6.95 18.84 -4.06
CA GLN A 13 8.41 19.06 -4.10
C GLN A 13 9.12 17.95 -4.85
N SER A 14 8.63 16.72 -4.77
CA SER A 14 9.23 15.56 -5.40
C SER A 14 8.19 14.47 -5.55
N GLY A 15 8.31 13.67 -6.59
CA GLY A 15 7.49 12.50 -6.80
C GLY A 15 8.26 11.42 -7.55
N THR A 16 8.06 10.18 -7.17
CA THR A 16 8.59 9.01 -7.86
C THR A 16 7.47 8.06 -8.18
N TYR A 17 7.46 7.61 -9.41
CA TYR A 17 6.59 6.57 -9.91
C TYR A 17 7.45 5.39 -10.34
N THR A 18 7.17 4.22 -9.81
CA THR A 18 7.89 3.01 -10.20
C THR A 18 6.91 1.86 -10.39
N LEU A 19 7.13 1.07 -11.43
CA LEU A 19 6.51 -0.24 -11.52
C LEU A 19 7.15 -1.11 -10.46
N GLY A 20 6.34 -1.82 -9.69
CA GLY A 20 6.85 -2.82 -8.76
C GLY A 20 7.64 -3.87 -9.55
N ASN A 21 8.79 -4.27 -9.04
CA ASN A 21 9.59 -5.32 -9.66
C ASN A 21 8.99 -6.70 -9.31
N VAL A 22 7.86 -7.00 -9.97
CA VAL A 22 7.05 -8.20 -9.74
C VAL A 22 7.01 -9.02 -11.02
N SER A 23 7.35 -10.28 -10.94
CA SER A 23 7.39 -11.21 -12.07
C SER A 23 6.40 -12.37 -11.94
N ALA A 24 5.67 -12.46 -10.83
CA ALA A 24 4.66 -13.48 -10.57
C ALA A 24 3.63 -12.98 -9.56
N GLY A 25 2.47 -13.64 -9.53
CA GLY A 25 1.50 -13.48 -8.47
C GLY A 25 2.08 -13.87 -7.11
N GLN A 26 1.50 -13.36 -6.04
CA GLN A 26 1.92 -13.64 -4.67
C GLN A 26 0.76 -14.15 -3.83
N ASP A 27 0.79 -15.43 -3.46
CA ASP A 27 -0.15 -16.04 -2.53
C ASP A 27 0.25 -15.74 -1.08
N PHE A 28 -0.75 -15.49 -0.23
CA PHE A 28 -0.54 -15.26 1.19
C PHE A 28 -1.01 -16.44 2.05
N THR A 29 -0.26 -16.68 3.12
CA THR A 29 -0.60 -17.65 4.18
C THR A 29 -1.29 -16.94 5.35
N ASP A 30 -1.55 -17.65 6.43
CA ASP A 30 -2.12 -17.11 7.69
C ASP A 30 -1.12 -16.22 8.46
N SER A 31 0.14 -16.21 8.04
CA SER A 31 1.20 -15.37 8.61
C SER A 31 1.48 -14.17 7.72
N TYR A 32 1.77 -13.02 8.34
CA TYR A 32 2.15 -11.83 7.58
C TYR A 32 3.47 -12.04 6.83
N ALA A 33 3.46 -11.67 5.56
CA ALA A 33 4.63 -11.63 4.68
C ALA A 33 4.71 -10.26 3.97
N ASP A 34 5.91 -9.86 3.62
CA ASP A 34 6.12 -8.62 2.86
C ASP A 34 5.47 -8.74 1.48
N VAL A 35 4.77 -7.68 1.07
CA VAL A 35 4.14 -7.59 -0.25
C VAL A 35 5.20 -7.21 -1.28
N THR A 36 5.42 -8.08 -2.26
CA THR A 36 6.38 -7.83 -3.34
C THR A 36 6.03 -6.55 -4.10
N GLY A 37 7.02 -5.72 -4.39
CA GLY A 37 6.83 -4.47 -5.11
C GLY A 37 6.28 -3.30 -4.27
N SER A 38 5.95 -3.50 -3.00
CA SER A 38 5.40 -2.46 -2.13
C SER A 38 6.46 -1.65 -1.37
N SER A 39 7.71 -2.12 -1.34
CA SER A 39 8.76 -1.50 -0.54
C SER A 39 9.48 -0.39 -1.29
N ILE A 40 9.72 0.71 -0.58
CA ILE A 40 10.58 1.80 -1.04
C ILE A 40 11.32 2.42 0.14
N THR A 41 12.62 2.66 -0.02
CA THR A 41 13.39 3.50 0.89
C THR A 41 13.43 4.91 0.33
N TYR A 42 12.86 5.85 1.04
CA TYR A 42 12.70 7.22 0.57
C TYR A 42 13.29 8.24 1.54
N THR A 43 13.95 9.27 0.99
CA THR A 43 14.41 10.46 1.71
C THR A 43 13.76 11.67 1.05
N PRO A 44 12.82 12.36 1.73
CA PRO A 44 12.17 13.52 1.14
C PRO A 44 13.12 14.73 1.08
N PRO A 45 12.90 15.68 0.16
CA PRO A 45 13.60 16.95 0.13
C PRO A 45 13.44 17.75 1.43
N THR A 46 14.40 18.63 1.71
CA THR A 46 14.29 19.57 2.84
C THR A 46 13.05 20.46 2.68
N GLY A 47 12.32 20.68 3.76
CA GLY A 47 11.09 21.48 3.77
C GLY A 47 9.82 20.67 3.52
N THR A 48 9.91 19.37 3.26
CA THR A 48 8.75 18.50 3.14
C THR A 48 7.98 18.42 4.47
N GLN A 49 6.68 18.62 4.41
CA GLN A 49 5.77 18.50 5.55
C GLN A 49 4.97 17.19 5.52
N THR A 50 4.76 16.64 4.34
CA THR A 50 4.01 15.39 4.17
C THR A 50 4.62 14.53 3.09
N VAL A 51 4.76 13.23 3.37
CA VAL A 51 5.09 12.21 2.38
C VAL A 51 3.88 11.35 2.13
N VAL A 52 3.41 11.30 0.87
CA VAL A 52 2.29 10.47 0.45
C VAL A 52 2.81 9.23 -0.23
N TYR A 53 2.49 8.08 0.32
CA TYR A 53 2.71 6.76 -0.26
C TYR A 53 1.42 6.29 -0.91
N SER A 54 1.51 5.74 -2.11
CA SER A 54 0.37 5.12 -2.81
C SER A 54 0.83 3.86 -3.52
N PHE A 55 0.19 2.75 -3.22
CA PHE A 55 0.47 1.46 -3.83
C PHE A 55 -0.80 0.90 -4.46
N ASN A 56 -0.80 0.81 -5.78
CA ASN A 56 -1.90 0.24 -6.57
C ASN A 56 -1.52 -1.17 -7.02
N PHE A 57 -2.40 -2.13 -6.80
CA PHE A 57 -2.17 -3.54 -7.08
C PHE A 57 -3.49 -4.26 -7.38
N HIS A 58 -3.38 -5.46 -7.90
CA HIS A 58 -4.51 -6.36 -8.06
C HIS A 58 -4.60 -7.31 -6.87
N VAL A 59 -5.80 -7.54 -6.36
CA VAL A 59 -6.09 -8.53 -5.33
C VAL A 59 -7.11 -9.51 -5.84
N SER A 60 -6.90 -10.78 -5.56
CA SER A 60 -7.79 -11.86 -5.98
C SER A 60 -7.96 -12.92 -4.89
N GLY A 61 -9.14 -13.51 -4.87
CA GLY A 61 -9.46 -14.71 -4.12
C GLY A 61 -9.85 -15.80 -5.12
N GLU A 62 -8.97 -16.76 -5.37
CA GLU A 62 -9.27 -17.87 -6.23
C GLU A 62 -9.91 -19.01 -5.43
N GLY A 63 -10.88 -19.65 -6.02
CA GLY A 63 -11.30 -20.99 -5.69
C GLY A 63 -12.78 -21.20 -5.62
N THR A 64 -13.18 -22.36 -6.05
CA THR A 64 -14.49 -22.93 -5.78
C THR A 64 -14.68 -23.01 -4.27
N HIS A 65 -15.38 -22.03 -3.69
CA HIS A 65 -15.77 -22.00 -2.27
C HIS A 65 -14.82 -21.32 -1.27
N GLN A 66 -13.80 -20.62 -1.69
CA GLN A 66 -12.97 -19.82 -0.75
C GLN A 66 -13.23 -18.33 -0.92
N SER A 67 -13.76 -17.71 0.13
CA SER A 67 -13.94 -16.26 0.17
C SER A 67 -12.58 -15.56 0.23
N LEU A 68 -12.46 -14.42 -0.45
CA LEU A 68 -11.35 -13.52 -0.26
C LEU A 68 -11.49 -12.88 1.13
N ILE A 69 -10.69 -13.28 2.09
CA ILE A 69 -10.53 -12.54 3.35
C ILE A 69 -9.06 -12.45 3.69
N GLY A 70 -8.60 -11.23 3.87
CA GLY A 70 -7.20 -10.98 4.24
C GLY A 70 -6.96 -9.58 4.76
N HIS A 71 -5.77 -9.36 5.25
CA HIS A 71 -5.40 -8.14 5.95
C HIS A 71 -4.08 -7.60 5.44
N THR A 72 -3.96 -6.28 5.41
CA THR A 72 -2.68 -5.60 5.18
C THR A 72 -2.29 -4.72 6.36
N ARG A 73 -0.98 -4.53 6.53
CA ARG A 73 -0.36 -3.60 7.47
C ARG A 73 0.67 -2.77 6.73
N LEU A 74 0.72 -1.48 7.05
CA LEU A 74 1.72 -0.56 6.54
C LEU A 74 2.80 -0.36 7.60
N TYR A 75 4.06 -0.31 7.18
CA TYR A 75 5.22 -0.09 8.04
C TYR A 75 6.00 1.14 7.58
N LEU A 76 6.53 1.89 8.53
CA LEU A 76 7.51 2.94 8.31
C LEU A 76 8.73 2.69 9.20
N ALA A 77 9.91 2.51 8.59
CA ALA A 77 11.17 2.24 9.29
C ALA A 77 11.07 1.10 10.31
N GLY A 78 10.36 0.03 9.97
CA GLY A 78 10.16 -1.15 10.81
C GLY A 78 9.04 -1.03 11.85
N ALA A 79 8.44 0.14 12.05
CA ALA A 79 7.30 0.34 12.94
C ALA A 79 5.97 0.22 12.18
N GLU A 80 5.01 -0.52 12.72
CA GLU A 80 3.67 -0.62 12.14
C GLU A 80 2.90 0.70 12.28
N VAL A 81 2.26 1.13 11.21
CA VAL A 81 1.30 2.26 11.18
C VAL A 81 -0.09 1.71 11.47
N VAL A 82 -0.49 1.72 12.73
CA VAL A 82 -1.67 0.98 13.20
C VAL A 82 -2.96 1.43 12.52
N TYR A 83 -3.12 2.73 12.26
CA TYR A 83 -4.33 3.26 11.63
C TYR A 83 -4.39 3.06 10.11
N ALA A 84 -3.31 2.56 9.50
CA ALA A 84 -3.29 2.17 8.09
C ALA A 84 -3.62 0.69 7.85
N ARG A 85 -4.08 -0.04 8.86
CA ARG A 85 -4.56 -1.41 8.70
C ARG A 85 -5.75 -1.45 7.76
N HIS A 86 -5.75 -2.42 6.86
CA HIS A 86 -6.84 -2.62 5.93
C HIS A 86 -7.26 -4.08 5.89
N THR A 87 -8.57 -4.33 5.67
CA THR A 87 -9.13 -5.66 5.50
C THR A 87 -9.80 -5.75 4.14
N PHE A 88 -9.43 -6.76 3.38
CA PHE A 88 -10.17 -7.21 2.22
C PHE A 88 -11.14 -8.29 2.68
N ALA A 89 -12.40 -8.15 2.37
CA ALA A 89 -13.40 -9.16 2.66
C ALA A 89 -14.43 -9.20 1.54
N ASP A 90 -14.56 -10.36 0.92
CA ASP A 90 -15.66 -10.70 0.03
C ASP A 90 -16.03 -12.16 0.21
N GLN A 91 -17.33 -12.45 0.12
CA GLN A 91 -17.87 -13.78 0.33
C GLN A 91 -18.24 -14.50 -0.97
N THR A 92 -18.06 -13.86 -2.11
CA THR A 92 -18.31 -14.46 -3.42
C THR A 92 -17.05 -15.16 -3.91
N GLY A 93 -17.20 -16.38 -4.43
CA GLY A 93 -16.08 -17.29 -4.72
C GLY A 93 -15.10 -16.87 -5.83
N TYR A 94 -15.28 -15.71 -6.46
CA TYR A 94 -14.40 -15.17 -7.51
C TYR A 94 -14.35 -13.65 -7.37
N ASP A 95 -13.65 -13.16 -6.36
CA ASP A 95 -13.44 -11.72 -6.21
C ASP A 95 -12.06 -11.36 -6.76
N GLU A 96 -12.07 -10.54 -7.80
CA GLU A 96 -10.89 -9.97 -8.41
C GLU A 96 -11.09 -8.48 -8.58
N ARG A 97 -10.16 -7.68 -8.06
CA ARG A 97 -10.26 -6.22 -8.15
C ARG A 97 -8.92 -5.52 -8.02
N SER A 98 -8.84 -4.34 -8.60
CA SER A 98 -7.76 -3.42 -8.30
C SER A 98 -8.00 -2.78 -6.93
N ALA A 99 -6.93 -2.63 -6.18
CA ALA A 99 -6.92 -1.99 -4.88
C ALA A 99 -5.81 -0.94 -4.80
N THR A 100 -6.02 0.08 -4.00
CA THR A 100 -5.01 1.10 -3.74
C THR A 100 -4.93 1.37 -2.24
N ILE A 101 -3.74 1.22 -1.67
CA ILE A 101 -3.43 1.68 -0.32
C ILE A 101 -2.76 3.05 -0.45
N VAL A 102 -3.38 4.06 0.13
CA VAL A 102 -2.83 5.43 0.20
C VAL A 102 -2.64 5.81 1.65
N TRP A 103 -1.48 6.37 1.98
CA TRP A 103 -1.21 6.88 3.31
C TRP A 103 -0.36 8.14 3.27
N SER A 104 -0.66 9.08 4.17
CA SER A 104 0.07 10.33 4.31
C SER A 104 0.84 10.33 5.63
N PHE A 105 2.15 10.41 5.53
CA PHE A 105 3.06 10.52 6.67
C PHE A 105 3.38 11.99 6.92
N ASN A 106 2.92 12.53 8.04
CA ASN A 106 3.22 13.91 8.42
C ASN A 106 4.61 13.99 9.07
N ILE A 107 5.35 15.05 8.76
CA ILE A 107 6.66 15.37 9.31
C ILE A 107 6.52 16.60 10.20
N GLY A 108 7.06 16.53 11.40
CA GLY A 108 7.00 17.59 12.41
C GLY A 108 6.13 17.25 13.61
N GLY A 109 6.33 17.98 14.70
CA GLY A 109 5.66 17.70 15.96
C GLY A 109 6.14 16.42 16.64
N SER A 110 5.36 15.92 17.60
CA SER A 110 5.69 14.68 18.29
C SER A 110 5.47 13.46 17.40
N ALA A 111 6.42 12.53 17.41
CA ALA A 111 6.27 11.26 16.68
C ALA A 111 5.08 10.44 17.22
N ASP A 112 4.36 9.77 16.33
CA ASP A 112 3.23 8.92 16.66
C ASP A 112 3.20 7.70 15.72
N ALA A 113 3.53 6.54 16.24
CA ALA A 113 3.59 5.30 15.47
C ALA A 113 2.22 4.89 14.89
N ASN A 114 1.10 5.22 15.57
CA ASN A 114 -0.22 4.85 15.08
C ASN A 114 -0.56 5.51 13.74
N THR A 115 -0.13 6.75 13.56
CA THR A 115 -0.32 7.53 12.33
C THR A 115 0.90 7.49 11.39
N GLY A 116 2.05 7.00 11.88
CA GLY A 116 3.32 7.06 11.17
C GLY A 116 3.92 8.48 11.11
N ARG A 117 3.42 9.43 11.94
CA ARG A 117 4.02 10.76 12.03
C ARG A 117 5.42 10.68 12.64
N VAL A 118 6.35 11.39 12.02
CA VAL A 118 7.74 11.48 12.49
C VAL A 118 8.12 12.92 12.82
N ALA A 119 8.94 13.12 13.85
CA ALA A 119 9.42 14.46 14.20
C ALA A 119 10.31 15.04 13.08
N THR A 120 11.13 14.18 12.46
CA THR A 120 12.02 14.55 11.37
C THR A 120 12.16 13.40 10.37
N TRP A 121 12.43 13.73 9.10
CA TRP A 121 12.71 12.73 8.07
C TRP A 121 13.84 13.21 7.18
N THR A 122 15.08 13.03 7.63
CA THR A 122 16.29 13.54 7.00
C THR A 122 17.19 12.46 6.39
N SER A 123 16.79 11.19 6.55
CA SER A 123 17.51 10.01 6.01
C SER A 123 16.53 9.01 5.45
N GLY A 124 17.02 8.06 4.65
CA GLY A 124 16.18 7.02 4.07
C GLY A 124 15.39 6.25 5.11
N LYS A 125 14.06 6.23 4.97
CA LYS A 125 13.15 5.37 5.73
C LYS A 125 12.46 4.41 4.78
N GLU A 126 12.47 3.13 5.13
CA GLU A 126 11.71 2.13 4.40
C GLU A 126 10.22 2.29 4.69
N ILE A 127 9.42 2.26 3.63
CA ILE A 127 7.96 2.11 3.68
C ILE A 127 7.65 0.79 3.00
N LYS A 128 6.83 -0.07 3.61
CA LYS A 128 6.40 -1.32 3.00
C LYS A 128 5.06 -1.80 3.52
N LEU A 129 4.40 -2.64 2.72
CA LEU A 129 3.22 -3.39 3.13
C LEU A 129 3.58 -4.82 3.52
N GLN A 130 2.88 -5.34 4.51
CA GLN A 130 2.74 -6.76 4.76
C GLN A 130 1.30 -7.18 4.59
N ALA A 131 1.08 -8.42 4.17
CA ALA A 131 -0.24 -8.99 4.00
C ALA A 131 -0.31 -10.43 4.51
N ARG A 132 -1.53 -10.88 4.82
CA ARG A 132 -1.84 -12.28 5.13
C ARG A 132 -3.28 -12.58 4.76
N ARG A 133 -3.62 -13.82 4.43
CA ARG A 133 -5.01 -14.28 4.43
C ARG A 133 -5.55 -14.40 5.87
N TYR A 134 -6.85 -14.37 6.03
CA TYR A 134 -7.49 -14.48 7.35
C TYR A 134 -7.23 -15.84 8.01
N ALA A 135 -7.50 -16.94 7.29
CA ALA A 135 -7.33 -18.32 7.74
C ALA A 135 -7.12 -19.25 6.54
N SER A 136 -6.71 -20.48 6.78
CA SER A 136 -6.42 -21.48 5.72
C SER A 136 -7.61 -21.81 4.82
N SER A 137 -8.85 -21.55 5.29
CA SER A 137 -10.08 -21.70 4.49
C SER A 137 -10.35 -20.53 3.54
N HIS A 138 -9.50 -19.50 3.54
CA HIS A 138 -9.61 -18.31 2.69
C HIS A 138 -8.43 -18.21 1.75
N LYS A 139 -8.64 -17.57 0.61
CA LYS A 139 -7.58 -17.27 -0.36
C LYS A 139 -7.35 -15.77 -0.40
N MET A 140 -6.12 -15.36 -0.54
CA MET A 140 -5.73 -14.00 -0.91
C MET A 140 -4.44 -14.06 -1.69
N SER A 141 -4.50 -13.57 -2.92
CA SER A 141 -3.36 -13.44 -3.82
C SER A 141 -3.28 -12.02 -4.35
N PHE A 142 -2.06 -11.53 -4.57
CA PHE A 142 -1.83 -10.23 -5.18
C PHE A 142 -1.12 -10.40 -6.51
N HIS A 143 -1.26 -9.39 -7.37
CA HIS A 143 -0.54 -9.21 -8.64
C HIS A 143 -0.91 -10.17 -9.76
N GLU A 144 -2.00 -10.92 -9.62
CA GLU A 144 -2.51 -11.74 -10.72
C GLU A 144 -4.03 -11.80 -10.75
N THR A 145 -4.58 -12.01 -11.92
CA THR A 145 -5.97 -12.43 -12.15
C THR A 145 -6.01 -13.88 -12.58
N PHE A 146 -7.06 -14.60 -12.20
CA PHE A 146 -7.21 -16.02 -12.51
C PHE A 146 -8.05 -16.31 -13.75
N HIS A 147 -8.78 -15.32 -14.27
CA HIS A 147 -9.77 -15.53 -15.33
C HIS A 147 -9.64 -14.50 -16.46
N PHE A 148 -8.42 -14.10 -16.80
CA PHE A 148 -8.22 -13.22 -17.95
C PHE A 148 -8.53 -13.98 -19.24
N ASP A 149 -9.55 -13.52 -19.97
CA ASP A 149 -9.94 -14.04 -21.29
C ASP A 149 -10.21 -15.57 -21.34
N GLY A 150 -10.71 -16.12 -20.23
CA GLY A 150 -11.11 -17.52 -20.11
C GLY A 150 -10.75 -18.17 -18.77
N ALA A 151 -11.27 -19.36 -18.57
CA ALA A 151 -11.01 -20.10 -17.33
C ALA A 151 -9.53 -20.56 -17.27
N ASN A 152 -8.93 -20.45 -16.09
CA ASN A 152 -7.54 -20.84 -15.80
C ASN A 152 -6.47 -20.09 -16.59
N SER A 153 -6.75 -18.87 -16.98
CA SER A 153 -5.84 -17.99 -17.71
C SER A 153 -5.29 -16.91 -16.77
N ASN A 154 -4.24 -17.24 -16.02
CA ASN A 154 -3.64 -16.29 -15.09
C ASN A 154 -2.90 -15.20 -15.85
N GLN A 155 -3.15 -13.95 -15.48
CA GLN A 155 -2.48 -12.79 -16.03
C GLN A 155 -1.80 -11.99 -14.93
N LEU A 156 -0.51 -11.69 -15.10
CA LEU A 156 0.25 -10.86 -14.19
C LEU A 156 -0.22 -9.40 -14.27
N HIS A 157 -0.49 -8.81 -13.12
CA HIS A 157 -0.72 -7.38 -12.92
C HIS A 157 0.47 -6.75 -12.20
N VAL A 158 1.29 -5.99 -12.91
CA VAL A 158 2.42 -5.30 -12.30
C VAL A 158 1.91 -4.13 -11.44
N PRO A 159 2.20 -4.12 -10.14
CA PRO A 159 1.74 -3.05 -9.26
C PRO A 159 2.45 -1.73 -9.54
N ILE A 160 1.83 -0.65 -9.10
CA ILE A 160 2.35 0.71 -9.24
C ILE A 160 2.60 1.28 -7.85
N LEU A 161 3.84 1.64 -7.58
CA LEU A 161 4.23 2.36 -6.38
C LEU A 161 4.51 3.83 -6.71
N ASN A 162 3.85 4.71 -5.98
CA ASN A 162 3.99 6.15 -6.13
C ASN A 162 4.30 6.78 -4.77
N ILE A 163 5.26 7.68 -4.74
CA ILE A 163 5.58 8.47 -3.56
C ILE A 163 5.71 9.94 -3.92
N LYS A 164 5.16 10.82 -3.08
CA LYS A 164 5.19 12.28 -3.28
C LYS A 164 5.60 12.96 -1.99
N ALA A 165 6.43 13.99 -2.11
CA ALA A 165 6.76 14.90 -1.03
C ALA A 165 6.02 16.23 -1.25
N LEU A 166 5.31 16.68 -0.22
CA LEU A 166 4.52 17.89 -0.22
C LEU A 166 5.06 18.87 0.83
N ALA A 167 5.12 20.16 0.47
CA ALA A 167 5.48 21.26 1.37
C ALA A 167 4.26 22.03 1.82
#